data_24a78a6af5ce819e82b620fbee6718e9
#
_entry.id   24a78a6af5ce819e82b620fbee6718e9
#
_cell.length_a   1.000
_cell.length_b   1.000
_cell.length_c   1.000
_cell.angle_alpha   90.00
_cell.angle_beta   90.00
_cell.angle_gamma   90.00
#
_symmetry.space_group_name_H-M   'P 1'
#
loop_
_entity.id
_entity.type
_entity.pdbx_description
1 polymer ?
#
loop_
_entity_poly.entity_id
_entity_poly.type
_entity_poly.pdbx_seq_one_letter_code
_entity_poly.pdbx_strand_id
1 'polypeptide(L)'
;MDPQEQFIRRPEATALLVIDMQNDFLLPDAPVPTAGGLELVPIIAHLARRARLAGAPVIFTQEAHRPGREDFGIERFFEPIHCVEGGTGIEIADGLAPEPSDLVIRAKRRYDAFLGTELDLVLRLHEIENLAVAGVCTDVCVSATVQHARNLDYRCLVLLDATAGTSVARHEAALLCLEVAFARIETIDSACKLVGWGAA
;
A
#
# COMPACT_ATOMS: atom_id res chain seq x y z
N MET A 1 -13.23 -15.81 -24.58
CA MET A 1 -12.84 -15.58 -23.19
C MET A 1 -13.02 -14.11 -22.91
N ASP A 2 -13.83 -13.77 -21.93
CA ASP A 2 -14.06 -12.39 -21.55
C ASP A 2 -12.72 -11.79 -21.06
N PRO A 3 -12.26 -10.65 -21.58
CA PRO A 3 -11.06 -9.97 -21.10
C PRO A 3 -11.08 -9.69 -19.59
N GLN A 4 -12.25 -9.59 -18.98
CA GLN A 4 -12.41 -9.39 -17.54
C GLN A 4 -12.15 -10.66 -16.73
N GLU A 5 -12.40 -11.87 -17.29
CA GLU A 5 -12.12 -13.14 -16.62
C GLU A 5 -10.62 -13.46 -16.52
N GLN A 6 -9.76 -12.78 -17.30
CA GLN A 6 -8.30 -12.99 -17.30
C GLN A 6 -7.52 -11.79 -16.76
N PHE A 7 -8.12 -10.97 -15.90
CA PHE A 7 -7.40 -9.82 -15.35
C PHE A 7 -6.09 -10.24 -14.65
N ILE A 8 -6.09 -11.30 -13.87
CA ILE A 8 -4.87 -11.92 -13.31
C ILE A 8 -4.45 -13.06 -14.21
N ARG A 9 -3.36 -12.91 -14.97
CA ARG A 9 -2.87 -13.94 -15.91
C ARG A 9 -1.86 -14.90 -15.30
N ARG A 10 -1.04 -14.38 -14.38
CA ARG A 10 0.00 -15.14 -13.66
C ARG A 10 -0.19 -14.89 -12.17
N PRO A 11 -1.06 -15.68 -11.50
CA PRO A 11 -1.32 -15.50 -10.07
C PRO A 11 -0.04 -15.54 -9.22
N GLU A 12 0.92 -16.39 -9.59
CA GLU A 12 2.22 -16.52 -8.94
C GLU A 12 3.11 -15.25 -9.06
N ALA A 13 2.84 -14.40 -10.06
CA ALA A 13 3.54 -13.13 -10.25
C ALA A 13 2.83 -11.97 -9.51
N THR A 14 2.31 -12.24 -8.32
CA THR A 14 1.61 -11.24 -7.49
C THR A 14 2.41 -10.92 -6.23
N ALA A 15 2.62 -9.64 -5.95
CA ALA A 15 3.14 -9.16 -4.67
C ALA A 15 2.04 -8.52 -3.82
N LEU A 16 2.16 -8.61 -2.49
CA LEU A 16 1.41 -7.78 -1.56
C LEU A 16 2.17 -6.47 -1.34
N LEU A 17 1.56 -5.35 -1.70
CA LEU A 17 2.08 -4.01 -1.45
C LEU A 17 1.32 -3.37 -0.30
N VAL A 18 2.01 -3.17 0.83
CA VAL A 18 1.47 -2.56 2.04
C VAL A 18 1.94 -1.12 2.12
N ILE A 19 1.03 -0.18 1.93
CA ILE A 19 1.34 1.25 1.79
C ILE A 19 1.23 1.96 3.13
N ASP A 20 2.33 2.56 3.57
CA ASP A 20 2.49 3.57 4.61
C ASP A 20 1.76 3.26 5.94
N MET A 21 1.80 2.01 6.40
CA MET A 21 1.23 1.60 7.69
C MET A 21 2.13 2.03 8.86
N GLN A 22 2.29 3.35 9.03
CA GLN A 22 3.22 4.00 9.96
C GLN A 22 2.51 4.70 11.11
N ASN A 23 3.20 4.90 12.23
CA ASN A 23 2.64 5.47 13.45
C ASN A 23 2.01 6.87 13.22
N ASP A 24 2.65 7.74 12.41
CA ASP A 24 2.13 9.09 12.14
C ASP A 24 0.84 9.11 11.30
N PHE A 25 0.46 7.96 10.70
CA PHE A 25 -0.81 7.81 9.99
C PHE A 25 -1.85 6.99 10.75
N LEU A 26 -1.47 6.26 11.80
CA LEU A 26 -2.35 5.28 12.42
C LEU A 26 -2.71 5.58 13.87
N LEU A 27 -1.81 6.20 14.62
CA LEU A 27 -2.05 6.45 16.04
C LEU A 27 -3.08 7.58 16.23
N PRO A 28 -3.93 7.51 17.28
CA PRO A 28 -4.98 8.51 17.50
C PRO A 28 -4.48 9.95 17.65
N ASP A 29 -3.30 10.11 18.25
CA ASP A 29 -2.67 11.43 18.49
C ASP A 29 -1.61 11.78 17.43
N ALA A 30 -1.59 11.04 16.33
CA ALA A 30 -0.67 11.27 15.23
C ALA A 30 -0.97 12.59 14.49
N PRO A 31 0.04 13.18 13.81
CA PRO A 31 -0.16 14.43 13.09
C PRO A 31 -1.15 14.30 11.91
N VAL A 32 -1.25 13.10 11.28
CA VAL A 32 -2.11 12.85 10.11
C VAL A 32 -2.88 11.53 10.29
N PRO A 33 -3.79 11.45 11.29
CA PRO A 33 -4.44 10.17 11.61
C PRO A 33 -5.45 9.76 10.54
N THR A 34 -5.38 8.50 10.11
CA THR A 34 -6.32 7.89 9.17
C THR A 34 -7.48 7.25 9.92
N ALA A 35 -8.71 7.61 9.56
CA ALA A 35 -9.91 7.02 10.16
C ALA A 35 -9.98 5.50 9.86
N GLY A 36 -9.98 4.68 10.90
CA GLY A 36 -10.00 3.22 10.77
C GLY A 36 -8.65 2.60 10.36
N GLY A 37 -7.56 3.38 10.31
CA GLY A 37 -6.26 2.89 9.88
C GLY A 37 -5.62 1.91 10.86
N LEU A 38 -5.77 2.14 12.16
CA LEU A 38 -5.21 1.29 13.20
C LEU A 38 -5.88 -0.10 13.24
N GLU A 39 -7.17 -0.17 12.96
CA GLU A 39 -7.95 -1.42 12.89
C GLU A 39 -7.50 -2.33 11.74
N LEU A 40 -6.83 -1.78 10.72
CA LEU A 40 -6.28 -2.56 9.63
C LEU A 40 -5.02 -3.35 10.02
N VAL A 41 -4.32 -2.98 11.09
CA VAL A 41 -3.06 -3.62 11.50
C VAL A 41 -3.19 -5.15 11.62
N PRO A 42 -4.11 -5.71 12.43
CA PRO A 42 -4.27 -7.15 12.53
C PRO A 42 -4.76 -7.81 11.21
N ILE A 43 -5.55 -7.09 10.42
CA ILE A 43 -6.09 -7.56 9.14
C ILE A 43 -4.95 -7.73 8.13
N ILE A 44 -4.12 -6.71 7.98
CA ILE A 44 -2.97 -6.71 7.05
C ILE A 44 -1.89 -7.69 7.54
N ALA A 45 -1.68 -7.82 8.85
CA ALA A 45 -0.75 -8.81 9.40
C ALA A 45 -1.16 -10.26 9.02
N HIS A 46 -2.47 -10.57 9.11
CA HIS A 46 -2.99 -11.86 8.66
C HIS A 46 -2.83 -12.05 7.15
N LEU A 47 -3.14 -11.04 6.35
CA LEU A 47 -2.97 -11.05 4.90
C LEU A 47 -1.50 -11.24 4.49
N ALA A 48 -0.57 -10.52 5.12
CA ALA A 48 0.87 -10.66 4.87
C ALA A 48 1.37 -12.08 5.16
N ARG A 49 0.85 -12.72 6.23
CA ARG A 49 1.15 -14.13 6.52
C ARG A 49 0.65 -15.05 5.41
N ARG A 50 -0.56 -14.85 4.88
CA ARG A 50 -1.09 -15.63 3.73
C ARG A 50 -0.21 -15.47 2.51
N ALA A 51 0.19 -14.26 2.16
CA ALA A 51 1.09 -13.96 1.05
C ALA A 51 2.44 -14.68 1.20
N ARG A 52 3.08 -14.57 2.38
CA ARG A 52 4.35 -15.27 2.68
C ARG A 52 4.23 -16.78 2.56
N LEU A 53 3.18 -17.39 3.11
CA LEU A 53 2.92 -18.83 3.00
C LEU A 53 2.73 -19.29 1.56
N ALA A 54 2.22 -18.45 0.68
CA ALA A 54 2.11 -18.69 -0.74
C ALA A 54 3.41 -18.41 -1.52
N GLY A 55 4.48 -17.97 -0.85
CA GLY A 55 5.76 -17.59 -1.49
C GLY A 55 5.71 -16.24 -2.21
N ALA A 56 4.66 -15.45 -2.02
CA ALA A 56 4.54 -14.14 -2.64
C ALA A 56 5.39 -13.09 -1.88
N PRO A 57 6.08 -12.19 -2.60
CA PRO A 57 6.76 -11.06 -1.97
C PRO A 57 5.80 -10.17 -1.20
N VAL A 58 6.18 -9.80 0.03
CA VAL A 58 5.50 -8.76 0.81
C VAL A 58 6.39 -7.53 0.82
N ILE A 59 5.86 -6.41 0.36
CA ILE A 59 6.58 -5.16 0.18
C ILE A 59 5.88 -4.08 0.99
N PHE A 60 6.59 -3.48 1.92
CA PHE A 60 6.13 -2.33 2.69
C PHE A 60 6.69 -1.04 2.09
N THR A 61 5.89 0.01 2.03
CA THR A 61 6.40 1.35 1.79
C THR A 61 6.50 2.11 3.10
N GLN A 62 7.46 3.01 3.17
CA GLN A 62 7.69 3.85 4.33
C GLN A 62 7.95 5.28 3.87
N GLU A 63 6.97 6.16 4.12
CA GLU A 63 7.18 7.57 3.90
C GLU A 63 8.19 8.10 4.91
N ALA A 64 9.10 8.94 4.43
CA ALA A 64 10.20 9.42 5.25
C ALA A 64 10.65 10.80 4.82
N HIS A 65 10.64 11.76 5.72
CA HIS A 65 11.14 13.10 5.51
C HIS A 65 12.43 13.33 6.27
N ARG A 66 13.31 14.14 5.70
CA ARG A 66 14.60 14.46 6.33
C ARG A 66 14.42 15.25 7.62
N PRO A 67 15.33 15.11 8.59
CA PRO A 67 15.25 15.87 9.85
C PRO A 67 15.21 17.39 9.66
N GLY A 68 15.84 17.91 8.59
CA GLY A 68 15.81 19.34 8.22
C GLY A 68 14.52 19.79 7.56
N ARG A 69 13.62 18.84 7.19
CA ARG A 69 12.29 19.11 6.58
C ARG A 69 12.30 19.84 5.25
N GLU A 70 13.44 19.93 4.60
CA GLU A 70 13.62 20.63 3.33
C GLU A 70 12.93 19.94 2.16
N ASP A 71 12.62 18.65 2.29
CA ASP A 71 11.98 17.80 1.29
C ASP A 71 10.45 17.83 1.34
N PHE A 72 9.83 18.43 2.34
CA PHE A 72 8.37 18.62 2.36
C PHE A 72 7.87 19.49 1.18
N GLY A 73 8.63 20.51 0.80
CA GLY A 73 8.23 21.38 -0.29
C GLY A 73 6.87 22.04 -0.04
N ILE A 74 5.95 21.91 -1.02
CA ILE A 74 4.59 22.47 -0.94
C ILE A 74 3.64 21.67 -0.07
N GLU A 75 3.96 20.44 0.27
CA GLU A 75 3.15 19.54 1.09
C GLU A 75 2.80 20.15 2.46
N ARG A 76 3.75 20.89 3.05
CA ARG A 76 3.57 21.65 4.31
C ARG A 76 2.43 22.68 4.32
N PHE A 77 1.86 23.00 3.17
CA PHE A 77 0.67 23.86 3.08
C PHE A 77 -0.64 23.07 3.23
N PHE A 78 -0.58 21.75 3.12
CA PHE A 78 -1.74 20.86 3.14
C PHE A 78 -1.73 19.96 4.35
N GLU A 79 -0.55 19.54 4.82
CA GLU A 79 -0.38 18.59 5.90
C GLU A 79 0.62 19.07 6.95
N PRO A 80 0.43 18.73 8.22
CA PRO A 80 1.41 18.98 9.27
C PRO A 80 2.68 18.17 9.04
N ILE A 81 3.75 18.51 9.76
CA ILE A 81 5.01 17.76 9.73
C ILE A 81 4.78 16.36 10.30
N HIS A 82 5.18 15.34 9.56
CA HIS A 82 5.01 13.92 9.88
C HIS A 82 6.17 13.08 9.32
N CYS A 83 6.25 11.82 9.71
CA CYS A 83 7.21 10.83 9.20
C CYS A 83 8.65 11.32 9.09
N VAL A 84 9.13 12.08 10.08
CA VAL A 84 10.50 12.61 10.09
C VAL A 84 11.49 11.53 10.53
N GLU A 85 12.57 11.34 9.76
CA GLU A 85 13.65 10.40 10.06
C GLU A 85 14.22 10.60 11.47
N GLY A 86 14.39 9.50 12.21
CA GLY A 86 14.85 9.50 13.59
C GLY A 86 13.74 9.67 14.64
N GLY A 87 12.50 9.96 14.23
CA GLY A 87 11.33 9.95 15.11
C GLY A 87 10.63 8.59 15.12
N THR A 88 9.74 8.38 16.09
CA THR A 88 8.91 7.16 16.19
C THR A 88 7.72 7.15 15.22
N GLY A 89 7.33 8.32 14.72
CA GLY A 89 6.21 8.47 13.77
C GLY A 89 6.44 7.77 12.43
N ILE A 90 7.70 7.71 11.99
CA ILE A 90 8.09 7.04 10.76
C ILE A 90 8.04 5.50 10.85
N GLU A 91 8.03 4.93 12.05
CA GLU A 91 8.09 3.49 12.24
C GLU A 91 6.81 2.82 11.75
N ILE A 92 6.95 1.65 11.11
CA ILE A 92 5.81 0.79 10.75
C ILE A 92 5.17 0.34 12.07
N ALA A 93 3.84 0.37 12.11
CA ALA A 93 3.06 0.10 13.30
C ALA A 93 3.38 -1.26 13.93
N ASP A 94 3.41 -1.30 15.26
CA ASP A 94 3.55 -2.53 16.03
C ASP A 94 2.48 -3.55 15.58
N GLY A 95 2.89 -4.82 15.41
CA GLY A 95 2.03 -5.88 14.87
C GLY A 95 2.11 -6.04 13.35
N LEU A 96 2.74 -5.10 12.63
CA LEU A 96 3.05 -5.20 11.20
C LEU A 96 4.56 -5.21 10.91
N ALA A 97 5.40 -5.36 11.91
CA ALA A 97 6.85 -5.36 11.72
C ALA A 97 7.26 -6.28 10.56
N PRO A 98 7.99 -5.76 9.55
CA PRO A 98 8.44 -6.57 8.42
C PRO A 98 9.31 -7.73 8.89
N GLU A 99 9.10 -8.91 8.30
CA GLU A 99 9.96 -10.08 8.51
C GLU A 99 11.24 -9.99 7.66
N PRO A 100 12.30 -10.75 7.98
CA PRO A 100 13.56 -10.71 7.23
C PRO A 100 13.44 -11.02 5.73
N SER A 101 12.37 -11.71 5.32
CA SER A 101 12.05 -12.02 3.92
C SER A 101 11.33 -10.90 3.19
N ASP A 102 10.81 -9.92 3.93
CA ASP A 102 10.04 -8.84 3.35
C ASP A 102 10.94 -7.72 2.82
N LEU A 103 10.40 -6.97 1.90
CA LEU A 103 11.07 -5.82 1.33
C LEU A 103 10.47 -4.53 1.91
N VAL A 104 11.32 -3.56 2.20
CA VAL A 104 10.86 -2.26 2.70
C VAL A 104 11.42 -1.17 1.79
N ILE A 105 10.52 -0.53 1.06
CA ILE A 105 10.83 0.66 0.25
C ILE A 105 10.93 1.86 1.20
N ARG A 106 12.14 2.20 1.56
CA ARG A 106 12.45 3.27 2.50
C ARG A 106 12.60 4.60 1.77
N ALA A 107 12.43 5.66 2.53
CA ALA A 107 12.66 7.02 2.01
C ALA A 107 11.76 7.40 0.81
N LYS A 108 10.53 6.88 0.78
CA LYS A 108 9.46 7.41 -0.07
C LYS A 108 9.20 8.86 0.39
N ARG A 109 9.41 9.83 -0.50
CA ARG A 109 9.36 11.28 -0.19
C ARG A 109 8.10 11.96 -0.70
N ARG A 110 7.18 11.19 -1.29
CA ARG A 110 5.94 11.68 -1.89
C ARG A 110 4.86 10.62 -1.78
N TYR A 111 3.63 10.98 -2.04
CA TYR A 111 2.48 10.09 -1.97
C TYR A 111 2.61 8.84 -2.82
N ASP A 112 3.20 8.97 -4.01
CA ASP A 112 3.40 7.88 -4.96
C ASP A 112 4.66 7.07 -4.60
N ALA A 113 4.48 5.78 -4.38
CA ALA A 113 5.55 4.88 -3.96
C ALA A 113 6.55 4.54 -5.08
N PHE A 114 6.26 4.85 -6.34
CA PHE A 114 7.20 4.67 -7.45
C PHE A 114 8.11 5.89 -7.64
N LEU A 115 7.64 7.08 -7.23
CA LEU A 115 8.33 8.31 -7.52
C LEU A 115 9.64 8.46 -6.71
N GLY A 116 10.76 8.29 -7.38
CA GLY A 116 12.09 8.46 -6.77
C GLY A 116 12.50 7.34 -5.81
N THR A 117 11.86 6.17 -5.92
CA THR A 117 12.18 4.97 -5.14
C THR A 117 12.65 3.82 -6.04
N GLU A 118 13.10 2.73 -5.42
CA GLU A 118 13.46 1.48 -6.10
C GLU A 118 12.28 0.53 -6.35
N LEU A 119 11.02 0.93 -6.10
CA LEU A 119 9.87 0.01 -6.14
C LEU A 119 9.72 -0.70 -7.50
N ASP A 120 9.75 0.04 -8.63
CA ASP A 120 9.63 -0.56 -9.96
C ASP A 120 10.78 -1.54 -10.26
N LEU A 121 12.01 -1.18 -9.89
CA LEU A 121 13.16 -2.07 -10.04
C LEU A 121 12.98 -3.37 -9.26
N VAL A 122 12.55 -3.28 -8.00
CA VAL A 122 12.30 -4.45 -7.14
C VAL A 122 11.20 -5.33 -7.73
N LEU A 123 10.09 -4.76 -8.17
CA LEU A 123 8.98 -5.50 -8.76
C LEU A 123 9.43 -6.25 -10.03
N ARG A 124 10.19 -5.60 -10.91
CA ARG A 124 10.70 -6.23 -12.14
C ARG A 124 11.71 -7.34 -11.87
N LEU A 125 12.60 -7.17 -10.88
CA LEU A 125 13.57 -8.20 -10.49
C LEU A 125 12.87 -9.46 -9.94
N HIS A 126 11.72 -9.30 -9.31
CA HIS A 126 10.87 -10.41 -8.84
C HIS A 126 9.85 -10.89 -9.87
N GLU A 127 9.91 -10.40 -11.11
CA GLU A 127 8.99 -10.73 -12.21
C GLU A 127 7.50 -10.52 -11.84
N ILE A 128 7.21 -9.51 -11.02
CA ILE A 128 5.86 -9.18 -10.57
C ILE A 128 5.08 -8.50 -11.69
N GLU A 129 3.86 -8.95 -11.93
CA GLU A 129 2.90 -8.38 -12.87
C GLU A 129 1.65 -7.83 -12.17
N ASN A 130 1.36 -8.34 -10.97
CA ASN A 130 0.14 -8.01 -10.23
C ASN A 130 0.48 -7.50 -8.84
N LEU A 131 -0.30 -6.52 -8.36
CA LEU A 131 -0.19 -5.94 -7.02
C LEU A 131 -1.50 -6.12 -6.28
N ALA A 132 -1.49 -6.85 -5.16
CA ALA A 132 -2.54 -6.76 -4.16
C ALA A 132 -2.17 -5.62 -3.21
N VAL A 133 -3.00 -4.58 -3.16
CA VAL A 133 -2.67 -3.32 -2.50
C VAL A 133 -3.49 -3.15 -1.24
N ALA A 134 -2.81 -2.93 -0.12
CA ALA A 134 -3.36 -2.67 1.21
C ALA A 134 -2.69 -1.43 1.82
N GLY A 135 -3.28 -0.87 2.88
CA GLY A 135 -2.68 0.25 3.63
C GLY A 135 -3.42 1.57 3.52
N VAL A 136 -2.72 2.69 3.73
CA VAL A 136 -3.30 4.02 3.90
C VAL A 136 -2.54 5.10 3.12
N CYS A 137 -3.12 6.26 2.81
CA CYS A 137 -4.58 6.51 2.75
C CYS A 137 -5.10 6.21 1.35
N THR A 138 -6.28 5.61 1.25
CA THR A 138 -6.87 5.21 -0.04
C THR A 138 -6.96 6.37 -1.01
N ASP A 139 -7.36 7.54 -0.53
CA ASP A 139 -7.56 8.78 -1.30
C ASP A 139 -6.25 9.57 -1.56
N VAL A 140 -5.12 9.15 -1.01
CA VAL A 140 -3.83 9.84 -1.16
C VAL A 140 -2.76 8.86 -1.68
N CYS A 141 -1.96 8.24 -0.79
CA CYS A 141 -0.80 7.41 -1.18
C CYS A 141 -1.19 6.16 -1.97
N VAL A 142 -2.28 5.48 -1.58
CA VAL A 142 -2.78 4.31 -2.31
C VAL A 142 -3.21 4.70 -3.71
N SER A 143 -4.05 5.74 -3.86
CA SER A 143 -4.51 6.21 -5.16
C SER A 143 -3.37 6.66 -6.07
N ALA A 144 -2.43 7.45 -5.54
CA ALA A 144 -1.28 7.93 -6.32
C ALA A 144 -0.42 6.76 -6.82
N THR A 145 -0.13 5.80 -5.94
CA THR A 145 0.67 4.61 -6.26
C THR A 145 -0.02 3.70 -7.26
N VAL A 146 -1.31 3.42 -7.07
CA VAL A 146 -2.09 2.54 -7.97
C VAL A 146 -2.21 3.14 -9.37
N GLN A 147 -2.43 4.45 -9.48
CA GLN A 147 -2.48 5.13 -10.78
C GLN A 147 -1.14 5.06 -11.50
N HIS A 148 -0.03 5.23 -10.81
CA HIS A 148 1.30 5.07 -11.40
C HIS A 148 1.57 3.61 -11.78
N ALA A 149 1.30 2.66 -10.90
CA ALA A 149 1.41 1.23 -11.18
C ALA A 149 0.69 0.85 -12.48
N ARG A 150 -0.55 1.35 -12.66
CA ARG A 150 -1.33 1.09 -13.87
C ARG A 150 -0.70 1.68 -15.13
N ASN A 151 -0.06 2.86 -15.04
CA ASN A 151 0.68 3.46 -16.15
C ASN A 151 1.97 2.68 -16.51
N LEU A 152 2.49 1.88 -15.57
CA LEU A 152 3.60 0.95 -15.77
C LEU A 152 3.14 -0.47 -16.16
N ASP A 153 1.84 -0.65 -16.45
CA ASP A 153 1.18 -1.91 -16.81
C ASP A 153 1.09 -2.99 -15.71
N TYR A 154 1.27 -2.62 -14.43
CA TYR A 154 0.92 -3.51 -13.33
C TYR A 154 -0.60 -3.64 -13.21
N ARG A 155 -1.09 -4.85 -12.91
CA ARG A 155 -2.49 -5.13 -12.61
C ARG A 155 -2.72 -4.98 -11.11
N CYS A 156 -3.56 -4.05 -10.71
CA CYS A 156 -3.78 -3.73 -9.30
C CYS A 156 -5.12 -4.32 -8.81
N LEU A 157 -5.06 -5.02 -7.68
CA LEU A 157 -6.20 -5.40 -6.86
C LEU A 157 -6.15 -4.54 -5.60
N VAL A 158 -7.01 -3.53 -5.48
CA VAL A 158 -7.12 -2.74 -4.25
C VAL A 158 -8.07 -3.43 -3.30
N LEU A 159 -7.59 -3.71 -2.09
CA LEU A 159 -8.32 -4.49 -1.10
C LEU A 159 -9.16 -3.56 -0.24
N LEU A 160 -10.48 -3.52 -0.52
CA LEU A 160 -11.40 -2.57 0.11
C LEU A 160 -11.51 -2.75 1.64
N ASP A 161 -11.29 -3.97 2.12
CA ASP A 161 -11.31 -4.33 3.55
C ASP A 161 -9.90 -4.36 4.20
N ALA A 162 -8.87 -3.95 3.44
CA ALA A 162 -7.50 -3.74 3.91
C ALA A 162 -6.96 -2.34 3.57
N THR A 163 -7.82 -1.40 3.20
CA THR A 163 -7.45 0.00 2.96
C THR A 163 -8.38 0.94 3.71
N ALA A 164 -7.87 2.11 4.11
CA ALA A 164 -8.64 3.18 4.75
C ALA A 164 -8.20 4.54 4.21
N GLY A 165 -9.12 5.49 4.16
CA GLY A 165 -8.86 6.84 3.67
C GLY A 165 -8.84 7.90 4.79
N THR A 166 -8.55 9.13 4.41
CA THR A 166 -8.56 10.29 5.33
C THR A 166 -9.95 10.55 5.94
N SER A 167 -11.00 10.04 5.31
CA SER A 167 -12.36 9.91 5.84
C SER A 167 -13.10 8.80 5.10
N VAL A 168 -14.20 8.30 5.68
CA VAL A 168 -15.05 7.26 5.04
C VAL A 168 -15.51 7.72 3.65
N ALA A 169 -16.03 8.93 3.53
CA ALA A 169 -16.54 9.45 2.25
C ALA A 169 -15.44 9.58 1.18
N ARG A 170 -14.21 9.97 1.57
CA ARG A 170 -13.08 10.04 0.64
C ARG A 170 -12.57 8.67 0.25
N HIS A 171 -12.54 7.74 1.19
CA HIS A 171 -12.21 6.34 0.92
C HIS A 171 -13.14 5.75 -0.15
N GLU A 172 -14.46 5.87 0.04
CA GLU A 172 -15.46 5.37 -0.90
C GLU A 172 -15.31 6.05 -2.28
N ALA A 173 -15.15 7.37 -2.32
CA ALA A 173 -14.93 8.10 -3.57
C ALA A 173 -13.65 7.68 -4.28
N ALA A 174 -12.56 7.46 -3.54
CA ALA A 174 -11.29 7.00 -4.12
C ALA A 174 -11.42 5.60 -4.72
N LEU A 175 -12.07 4.67 -4.05
CA LEU A 175 -12.34 3.33 -4.59
C LEU A 175 -13.14 3.39 -5.91
N LEU A 176 -14.20 4.20 -5.95
CA LEU A 176 -14.99 4.41 -7.18
C LEU A 176 -14.14 4.98 -8.32
N CYS A 177 -13.25 5.95 -8.02
CA CYS A 177 -12.35 6.53 -9.03
C CYS A 177 -11.31 5.50 -9.53
N LEU A 178 -10.77 4.67 -8.64
CA LEU A 178 -9.79 3.66 -9.01
C LEU A 178 -10.40 2.55 -9.86
N GLU A 179 -11.63 2.16 -9.60
CA GLU A 179 -12.35 1.10 -10.32
C GLU A 179 -12.57 1.42 -11.79
N VAL A 180 -12.67 2.71 -12.15
CA VAL A 180 -12.95 3.13 -13.54
C VAL A 180 -11.89 2.63 -14.54
N ALA A 181 -10.58 2.69 -14.17
CA ALA A 181 -9.50 2.40 -15.13
C ALA A 181 -8.19 1.90 -14.50
N PHE A 182 -8.05 1.97 -13.18
CA PHE A 182 -6.75 1.79 -12.54
C PHE A 182 -6.60 0.46 -11.81
N ALA A 183 -7.67 -0.06 -11.20
CA ALA A 183 -7.63 -1.27 -10.40
C ALA A 183 -8.95 -2.03 -10.42
N ARG A 184 -8.92 -3.30 -10.05
CA ARG A 184 -10.12 -3.99 -9.56
C ARG A 184 -10.20 -3.78 -8.04
N ILE A 185 -11.40 -3.51 -7.57
CA ILE A 185 -11.68 -3.40 -6.14
C ILE A 185 -12.18 -4.77 -5.67
N GLU A 186 -11.46 -5.37 -4.74
CA GLU A 186 -11.73 -6.73 -4.28
C GLU A 186 -11.73 -6.78 -2.75
N THR A 187 -12.43 -7.76 -2.18
CA THR A 187 -12.20 -8.14 -0.79
C THR A 187 -10.92 -8.98 -0.66
N ILE A 188 -10.35 -9.06 0.53
CA ILE A 188 -9.20 -9.96 0.81
C ILE A 188 -9.51 -11.38 0.34
N ASP A 189 -10.68 -11.90 0.67
CA ASP A 189 -11.05 -13.28 0.31
C ASP A 189 -11.18 -13.50 -1.18
N SER A 190 -11.74 -12.53 -1.91
CA SER A 190 -11.82 -12.58 -3.37
C SER A 190 -10.44 -12.51 -4.01
N ALA A 191 -9.63 -11.53 -3.61
CA ALA A 191 -8.27 -11.36 -4.12
C ALA A 191 -7.40 -12.59 -3.85
N CYS A 192 -7.44 -13.15 -2.64
CA CYS A 192 -6.67 -14.32 -2.29
C CYS A 192 -7.06 -15.57 -3.13
N LYS A 193 -8.33 -15.72 -3.48
CA LYS A 193 -8.76 -16.77 -4.42
C LYS A 193 -8.21 -16.54 -5.81
N LEU A 194 -8.20 -15.29 -6.29
CA LEU A 194 -7.70 -14.93 -7.62
C LEU A 194 -6.19 -15.18 -7.75
N VAL A 195 -5.42 -14.92 -6.70
CA VAL A 195 -3.95 -15.02 -6.70
C VAL A 195 -3.41 -16.29 -6.06
N GLY A 196 -4.28 -17.18 -5.58
CA GLY A 196 -3.87 -18.48 -5.04
C GLY A 196 -3.29 -18.42 -3.61
N TRP A 197 -3.56 -17.35 -2.84
CA TRP A 197 -3.13 -17.27 -1.44
C TRP A 197 -4.13 -18.01 -0.54
N GLY A 198 -3.82 -19.23 -0.15
CA GLY A 198 -4.65 -20.07 0.71
C GLY A 198 -4.98 -19.43 2.08
N ALA A 199 -5.81 -20.11 2.88
CA ALA A 199 -6.00 -19.72 4.28
C ALA A 199 -4.71 -19.96 5.08
N ALA A 200 -4.35 -19.02 5.97
CA ALA A 200 -3.21 -19.11 6.87
C ALA A 200 -3.55 -19.91 8.13
#